data_52bec5e8d280e2240fe3011ce15cac9c
#
_entry.id   52bec5e8d280e2240fe3011ce15cac9c
#
_cell.length_a   1.000
_cell.length_b   1.000
_cell.length_c   1.000
_cell.angle_alpha   90.00
_cell.angle_beta   90.00
_cell.angle_gamma   90.00
#
_symmetry.space_group_name_H-M   'P 1'
#
loop_
_entity.id
_entity.type
_entity.pdbx_description
1 polymer ?
#
loop_
_entity_poly.entity_id
_entity_poly.type
_entity_poly.pdbx_seq_one_letter_code
_entity_poly.pdbx_strand_id
1 'polypeptide(L)'
;MVTAEEWDLRAMTENQLKHRVLDVARSRGWHVYHVPQSTQKSAGDHGFPDLVCARVGELRFIELKTERGVLTPEQQDWMHHIPGVVVLRPSDLESGRVLQVLA
;
A
#
# COMPACT_ATOMS: atom_id res chain seq x y z
N MET A 1 0.13 9.59 26.21
CA MET A 1 1.15 8.54 26.27
C MET A 1 0.93 7.53 25.16
N VAL A 2 1.97 7.13 24.50
CA VAL A 2 1.88 6.20 23.38
C VAL A 2 1.99 4.77 23.91
N THR A 3 1.12 3.87 23.46
CA THR A 3 1.19 2.47 23.85
C THR A 3 2.32 1.75 23.12
N ALA A 4 2.69 0.56 23.60
CA ALA A 4 3.69 -0.26 22.92
C ALA A 4 3.24 -0.61 21.49
N GLU A 5 1.95 -0.89 21.31
CA GLU A 5 1.40 -1.18 19.98
C GLU A 5 1.54 -0.01 19.04
N GLU A 6 1.28 1.21 19.51
CA GLU A 6 1.44 2.41 18.70
C GLU A 6 2.89 2.62 18.30
N TRP A 7 3.84 2.31 19.21
CA TRP A 7 5.25 2.39 18.88
C TRP A 7 5.63 1.39 17.79
N ASP A 8 5.13 0.14 17.88
CA ASP A 8 5.39 -0.88 16.88
C ASP A 8 4.86 -0.47 15.51
N LEU A 9 3.65 0.08 15.46
CA LEU A 9 3.08 0.55 14.22
C LEU A 9 3.90 1.70 13.62
N ARG A 10 4.35 2.63 14.44
CA ARG A 10 5.15 3.75 13.97
C ARG A 10 6.53 3.33 13.50
N ALA A 11 7.07 2.25 14.06
CA ALA A 11 8.38 1.76 13.70
C ALA A 11 8.35 0.88 12.44
N MET A 12 7.17 0.43 12.02
CA MET A 12 7.07 -0.42 10.84
C MET A 12 7.43 0.34 9.57
N THR A 13 8.37 -0.21 8.80
CA THR A 13 8.78 0.38 7.53
C THR A 13 7.77 0.05 6.43
N GLU A 14 7.82 0.79 5.32
CA GLU A 14 7.00 0.47 4.16
C GLU A 14 7.28 -0.93 3.64
N ASN A 15 8.54 -1.35 3.66
CA ASN A 15 8.90 -2.69 3.20
C ASN A 15 8.33 -3.78 4.09
N GLN A 16 8.34 -3.58 5.41
CA GLN A 16 7.72 -4.52 6.34
C GLN A 16 6.21 -4.58 6.13
N LEU A 17 5.57 -3.43 5.96
CA LEU A 17 4.14 -3.37 5.65
C LEU A 17 3.84 -4.10 4.34
N LYS A 18 4.66 -3.87 3.32
CA LYS A 18 4.50 -4.52 2.03
C LYS A 18 4.48 -6.04 2.17
N HIS A 19 5.42 -6.62 2.91
CA HIS A 19 5.46 -8.06 3.10
C HIS A 19 4.18 -8.59 3.78
N ARG A 20 3.67 -7.87 4.77
CA ARG A 20 2.44 -8.25 5.45
C ARG A 20 1.23 -8.18 4.52
N VAL A 21 1.13 -7.13 3.73
CA VAL A 21 0.04 -6.96 2.77
C VAL A 21 0.10 -8.03 1.68
N LEU A 22 1.32 -8.34 1.21
CA LEU A 22 1.50 -9.39 0.20
C LEU A 22 1.05 -10.75 0.71
N ASP A 23 1.37 -11.07 1.96
CA ASP A 23 0.95 -12.35 2.55
C ASP A 23 -0.59 -12.46 2.56
N VAL A 24 -1.27 -11.40 2.95
CA VAL A 24 -2.74 -11.36 2.95
C VAL A 24 -3.26 -11.51 1.53
N ALA A 25 -2.74 -10.73 0.59
CA ALA A 25 -3.22 -10.76 -0.79
C ALA A 25 -3.07 -12.14 -1.41
N ARG A 26 -1.89 -12.73 -1.26
CA ARG A 26 -1.62 -14.06 -1.83
C ARG A 26 -2.48 -15.14 -1.18
N SER A 27 -2.71 -15.06 0.12
CA SER A 27 -3.55 -16.03 0.80
C SER A 27 -5.01 -15.97 0.35
N ARG A 28 -5.41 -14.86 -0.26
CA ARG A 28 -6.77 -14.67 -0.75
C ARG A 28 -6.88 -14.78 -2.27
N GLY A 29 -5.86 -15.30 -2.91
CA GLY A 29 -5.90 -15.61 -4.33
C GLY A 29 -5.63 -14.43 -5.26
N TRP A 30 -5.11 -13.33 -4.74
CA TRP A 30 -4.74 -12.20 -5.58
C TRP A 30 -3.41 -12.46 -6.27
N HIS A 31 -3.33 -12.11 -7.56
CA HIS A 31 -2.06 -11.94 -8.23
C HIS A 31 -1.58 -10.53 -7.93
N VAL A 32 -0.32 -10.40 -7.55
CA VAL A 32 0.21 -9.10 -7.14
C VAL A 32 1.40 -8.71 -7.99
N TYR A 33 1.34 -7.53 -8.55
CA TYR A 33 2.47 -6.93 -9.24
C TYR A 33 3.05 -5.83 -8.36
N HIS A 34 4.34 -5.95 -8.06
CA HIS A 34 5.07 -4.90 -7.38
C HIS A 34 5.54 -3.92 -8.42
N VAL A 35 5.14 -2.71 -8.31
CA VAL A 35 5.62 -1.66 -9.20
C VAL A 35 7.06 -1.35 -8.79
N PRO A 36 8.04 -1.47 -9.70
CA PRO A 36 9.42 -1.15 -9.35
C PRO A 36 9.55 0.29 -8.89
N GLN A 37 10.34 0.50 -7.83
CA GLN A 37 10.62 1.85 -7.37
C GLN A 37 11.48 2.52 -8.43
N SER A 38 11.00 3.62 -8.94
CA SER A 38 11.77 4.38 -9.91
C SER A 38 12.84 5.15 -9.17
N THR A 39 14.06 4.64 -9.15
CA THR A 39 15.17 5.35 -8.55
C THR A 39 15.73 6.39 -9.49
N GLN A 40 15.28 6.40 -10.75
CA GLN A 40 15.79 7.20 -11.68
C GLN A 40 14.92 7.50 -12.60
N LYS A 41 14.73 8.26 -12.94
CA LYS A 41 14.59 8.74 -13.93
C LYS A 41 13.58 8.64 -14.85
N SER A 42 12.65 7.87 -14.83
CA SER A 42 11.48 7.89 -15.70
C SER A 42 10.49 8.80 -15.04
N ALA A 43 10.49 10.03 -15.41
CA ALA A 43 9.64 11.03 -14.77
C ALA A 43 8.16 10.60 -14.71
N GLY A 44 7.68 9.84 -15.69
CA GLY A 44 6.28 9.42 -15.72
C GLY A 44 5.89 8.37 -14.69
N ASP A 45 6.89 7.70 -14.09
CA ASP A 45 6.60 6.61 -13.17
C ASP A 45 6.55 7.02 -11.71
N HIS A 46 6.93 8.25 -11.41
CA HIS A 46 6.95 8.72 -10.03
C HIS A 46 5.54 8.82 -9.47
N GLY A 47 5.37 8.25 -8.29
CA GLY A 47 4.11 8.35 -7.57
C GLY A 47 3.06 7.31 -7.94
N PHE A 48 3.32 6.45 -8.90
CA PHE A 48 2.39 5.37 -9.22
C PHE A 48 2.24 4.45 -8.00
N PRO A 49 1.03 3.91 -7.72
CA PRO A 49 0.84 3.04 -6.56
C PRO A 49 1.80 1.86 -6.51
N ASP A 50 2.17 1.44 -5.31
CA ASP A 50 3.20 0.43 -5.08
C ASP A 50 2.82 -0.96 -5.56
N LEU A 51 1.54 -1.31 -5.45
CA LEU A 51 1.07 -2.66 -5.76
C LEU A 51 -0.17 -2.59 -6.66
N VAL A 52 -0.22 -3.51 -7.60
CA VAL A 52 -1.43 -3.78 -8.37
C VAL A 52 -1.86 -5.21 -8.07
N CYS A 53 -3.05 -5.39 -7.52
CA CYS A 53 -3.58 -6.70 -7.17
C CYS A 53 -4.76 -7.02 -8.09
N ALA A 54 -4.74 -8.21 -8.67
CA ALA A 54 -5.77 -8.63 -9.62
C ALA A 54 -6.28 -10.03 -9.30
N ARG A 55 -7.58 -10.20 -9.39
CA ARG A 55 -8.28 -11.50 -9.39
C ARG A 55 -9.29 -11.41 -10.52
N VAL A 56 -9.90 -12.54 -10.87
CA VAL A 56 -10.88 -12.53 -11.96
C VAL A 56 -11.98 -11.51 -11.67
N GLY A 57 -12.09 -10.51 -12.52
CA GLY A 57 -13.08 -9.46 -12.40
C GLY A 57 -12.80 -8.40 -11.35
N GLU A 58 -11.65 -8.44 -10.69
CA GLU A 58 -11.33 -7.51 -9.61
C GLU A 58 -9.95 -6.92 -9.78
N LEU A 59 -9.81 -5.65 -9.42
CA LEU A 59 -8.53 -4.95 -9.50
C LEU A 59 -8.41 -4.00 -8.31
N ARG A 60 -7.23 -3.96 -7.69
CA ARG A 60 -6.94 -3.04 -6.60
C ARG A 60 -5.59 -2.38 -6.83
N PHE A 61 -5.55 -1.07 -6.67
CA PHE A 61 -4.31 -0.31 -6.67
C PHE A 61 -4.03 0.11 -5.23
N ILE A 62 -2.86 -0.23 -4.73
CA ILE A 62 -2.52 -0.01 -3.33
C ILE A 62 -1.25 0.83 -3.21
N GLU A 63 -1.35 1.92 -2.47
CA GLU A 63 -0.22 2.75 -2.09
C GLU A 63 0.13 2.42 -0.63
N LEU A 64 1.40 2.14 -0.36
CA LEU A 64 1.86 1.79 0.98
C LEU A 64 2.58 2.99 1.60
N LYS A 65 2.25 3.28 2.84
CA LYS A 65 2.88 4.37 3.58
C LYS A 65 3.19 3.92 4.99
N THR A 66 4.25 4.47 5.57
CA THR A 66 4.48 4.33 7.01
C THR A 66 3.32 4.97 7.76
N GLU A 67 3.24 4.73 9.05
CA GLU A 67 2.11 5.23 9.84
C GLU A 67 1.95 6.74 9.73
N ARG A 68 3.05 7.47 9.66
CA ARG A 68 3.03 8.93 9.58
C ARG A 68 3.56 9.49 8.26
N GLY A 69 3.80 8.63 7.29
CA GLY A 69 4.30 9.06 5.99
C GLY A 69 3.29 9.94 5.27
N VAL A 70 3.77 10.90 4.53
CA VAL A 70 2.93 11.85 3.81
C VAL A 70 2.97 11.53 2.32
N LEU A 71 1.81 11.58 1.67
CA LEU A 71 1.74 11.37 0.24
C LEU A 71 2.45 12.50 -0.49
N THR A 72 3.26 12.17 -1.47
CA THR A 72 3.91 13.18 -2.30
C THR A 72 2.90 13.78 -3.28
N PRO A 73 3.18 14.96 -3.86
CA PRO A 73 2.32 15.52 -4.89
C PRO A 73 2.13 14.56 -6.09
N GLU A 74 3.18 13.84 -6.48
CA GLU A 74 3.09 12.88 -7.57
C GLU A 74 2.16 11.72 -7.23
N GLN A 75 2.22 11.22 -5.99
CA GLN A 75 1.32 10.16 -5.53
C GLN A 75 -0.13 10.66 -5.51
N GLN A 76 -0.34 11.89 -5.04
CA GLN A 76 -1.68 12.47 -5.03
C GLN A 76 -2.23 12.65 -6.44
N ASP A 77 -1.37 13.03 -7.38
CA ASP A 77 -1.76 13.20 -8.78
C ASP A 77 -2.23 11.87 -9.39
N TRP A 78 -1.47 10.79 -9.18
CA TRP A 78 -1.89 9.48 -9.65
C TRP A 78 -3.20 9.04 -9.01
N MET A 79 -3.36 9.27 -7.70
CA MET A 79 -4.59 8.93 -6.98
C MET A 79 -5.80 9.71 -7.53
N HIS A 80 -5.56 10.91 -8.03
CA HIS A 80 -6.62 11.70 -8.65
C HIS A 80 -7.07 11.09 -9.98
N HIS A 81 -6.16 10.45 -10.70
CA HIS A 81 -6.44 9.90 -12.02
C HIS A 81 -6.86 8.42 -12.00
N ILE A 82 -6.47 7.67 -11.00
CA ILE A 82 -6.84 6.26 -10.89
C ILE A 82 -7.96 6.12 -9.86
N PRO A 83 -9.18 5.74 -10.27
CA PRO A 83 -10.27 5.58 -9.32
C PRO A 83 -9.95 4.46 -8.31
N GLY A 84 -10.22 4.72 -7.05
CA GLY A 84 -10.19 3.67 -6.05
C GLY A 84 -8.81 3.26 -5.56
N VAL A 85 -7.79 4.10 -5.71
CA VAL A 85 -6.50 3.82 -5.08
C VAL A 85 -6.67 3.81 -3.56
N VAL A 86 -6.17 2.76 -2.92
CA VAL A 86 -6.26 2.60 -1.48
C VAL A 86 -4.88 2.86 -0.87
N VAL A 87 -4.81 3.72 0.13
CA VAL A 87 -3.59 3.91 0.92
C VAL A 87 -3.68 3.00 2.12
N LEU A 88 -2.68 2.14 2.30
CA LEU A 88 -2.59 1.27 3.48
C LEU A 88 -1.40 1.66 4.34
N ARG A 89 -1.64 1.67 5.63
CA ARG A 89 -0.65 2.01 6.66
C ARG A 89 -0.57 0.86 7.68
N PRO A 90 0.46 0.80 8.53
CA PRO A 90 0.54 -0.25 9.54
C PRO A 90 -0.72 -0.42 10.40
N SER A 91 -1.38 0.68 10.76
CA SER A 91 -2.61 0.61 11.55
C SER A 91 -3.75 -0.12 10.83
N ASP A 92 -3.69 -0.20 9.51
CA ASP A 92 -4.71 -0.92 8.73
C ASP A 92 -4.59 -2.44 8.89
N LEU A 93 -3.45 -2.93 9.36
CA LEU A 93 -3.29 -4.34 9.73
C LEU A 93 -4.07 -4.64 11.01
N GLU A 94 -4.00 -3.73 11.97
CA GLU A 94 -4.68 -3.90 13.26
C GLU A 94 -6.19 -3.71 13.15
N SER A 95 -6.62 -2.76 12.35
CA SER A 95 -8.04 -2.42 12.22
C SER A 95 -8.85 -3.42 11.40
N GLY A 96 -8.19 -4.30 10.67
CA GLY A 96 -8.86 -5.22 9.75
C GLY A 96 -9.11 -4.63 8.37
N ARG A 97 -8.67 -3.40 8.12
CA ARG A 97 -8.91 -2.76 6.82
C ARG A 97 -8.20 -3.45 5.67
N VAL A 98 -6.98 -3.97 5.92
CA VAL A 98 -6.25 -4.72 4.89
C VAL A 98 -7.08 -5.93 4.45
N LEU A 99 -7.68 -6.64 5.40
CA LEU A 99 -8.54 -7.78 5.10
C LEU A 99 -9.80 -7.37 4.34
N GLN A 100 -10.36 -6.20 4.67
CA GLN A 100 -11.54 -5.71 3.95
C GLN A 100 -11.22 -5.36 2.51
N VAL A 101 -10.11 -4.70 2.27
CA VAL A 101 -9.70 -4.28 0.93
C VAL A 101 -9.40 -5.49 0.06
N LEU A 102 -8.81 -6.53 0.64
CA LEU A 102 -8.37 -7.73 -0.07
C LEU A 102 -9.29 -8.94 0.15
N ALA A 103 -10.46 -8.71 0.65
CA ALA A 103 -11.42 -9.77 0.96
C ALA A 103 -11.81 -10.62 -0.25
#